data_73a5e1b50b61398b6dd8b20800209f09
#
_entry.id   73a5e1b50b61398b6dd8b20800209f09
#
_cell.length_a   1.000
_cell.length_b   1.000
_cell.length_c   1.000
_cell.angle_alpha   90.00
_cell.angle_beta   90.00
_cell.angle_gamma   90.00
#
_symmetry.space_group_name_H-M   'P 1'
#
loop_
_entity.id
_entity.type
_entity.pdbx_description
1 polymer ?
#
loop_
_entity_poly.entity_id
_entity_poly.type
_entity_poly.pdbx_seq_one_letter_code
_entity_poly.pdbx_strand_id
1 'polypeptide(L)'
;MALETWFTFVIASLILTVTPGPSILLGMVHSVNYGLRKTLFTALGDISANFIQMVLVAVGLGVIIANSETAFQIIKWFGVVTLIYLGIKMILSKPIADIETTETDQRSNRTLFFSGFMVAAGNPKAIVFFSAFFPQFINPSEALLPQMLIMCPTMALLDFTMVMLYAYTAKKAAHTIKAKGHIINRYGGGALITASGFLATSQR
;
A
#
# COMPACT_ATOMS: atom_id res chain seq x y z
N MET A 1 -0.69 -12.54 19.66
CA MET A 1 -1.45 -11.34 19.22
C MET A 1 -2.92 -11.54 19.54
N ALA A 2 -3.55 -10.62 20.26
CA ALA A 2 -4.98 -10.68 20.57
C ALA A 2 -5.84 -10.57 19.30
N LEU A 3 -7.02 -11.19 19.30
CA LEU A 3 -7.93 -11.21 18.15
C LEU A 3 -8.39 -9.78 17.79
N GLU A 4 -8.66 -8.95 18.80
CA GLU A 4 -9.05 -7.54 18.63
C GLU A 4 -7.96 -6.72 17.90
N THR A 5 -6.69 -6.91 18.28
CA THR A 5 -5.55 -6.27 17.63
C THR A 5 -5.45 -6.70 16.16
N TRP A 6 -5.67 -8.00 15.89
CA TRP A 6 -5.66 -8.52 14.54
C TRP A 6 -6.79 -7.91 13.68
N PHE A 7 -8.02 -7.85 14.21
CA PHE A 7 -9.14 -7.22 13.48
C PHE A 7 -8.87 -5.74 13.19
N THR A 8 -8.33 -5.01 14.18
CA THR A 8 -7.98 -3.60 13.99
C THR A 8 -6.89 -3.43 12.93
N PHE A 9 -5.89 -4.31 12.93
CA PHE A 9 -4.86 -4.37 11.88
C PHE A 9 -5.45 -4.65 10.49
N VAL A 10 -6.37 -5.62 10.39
CA VAL A 10 -7.06 -5.94 9.12
C VAL A 10 -7.83 -4.73 8.60
N ILE A 11 -8.59 -4.03 9.46
CA ILE A 11 -9.36 -2.84 9.07
C ILE A 11 -8.42 -1.73 8.60
N ALA A 12 -7.37 -1.43 9.34
CA ALA A 12 -6.38 -0.41 8.97
C ALA A 12 -5.69 -0.76 7.64
N SER A 13 -5.31 -2.04 7.46
CA SER A 13 -4.71 -2.55 6.23
C SER A 13 -5.67 -2.48 5.04
N LEU A 14 -6.96 -2.76 5.24
CA LEU A 14 -7.99 -2.61 4.21
C LEU A 14 -8.16 -1.16 3.78
N ILE A 15 -8.23 -0.21 4.71
CA ILE A 15 -8.32 1.22 4.39
C ILE A 15 -7.13 1.65 3.52
N LEU A 16 -5.93 1.19 3.88
CA LEU A 16 -4.74 1.46 3.09
C LEU A 16 -4.82 0.85 1.70
N THR A 17 -5.10 -0.46 1.61
CA THR A 17 -5.03 -1.21 0.34
C THR A 17 -6.17 -0.87 -0.60
N VAL A 18 -7.36 -0.53 -0.10
CA VAL A 18 -8.49 -0.05 -0.92
C VAL A 18 -8.18 1.33 -1.54
N THR A 19 -7.39 2.15 -0.86
CA THR A 19 -7.01 3.46 -1.42
C THR A 19 -6.02 3.28 -2.57
N PRO A 20 -6.38 3.63 -3.82
CA PRO A 20 -5.49 3.44 -4.95
C PRO A 20 -4.23 4.32 -4.81
N GLY A 21 -3.08 3.68 -4.97
CA GLY A 21 -1.76 4.30 -4.95
C GLY A 21 -0.92 3.83 -6.14
N PRO A 22 0.38 4.20 -6.19
CA PRO A 22 1.26 3.84 -7.30
C PRO A 22 1.26 2.35 -7.67
N SER A 23 1.27 1.45 -6.69
CA SER A 23 1.22 0.00 -6.89
C SER A 23 -0.06 -0.46 -7.58
N ILE A 24 -1.21 -0.01 -7.10
CA ILE A 24 -2.51 -0.33 -7.69
C ILE A 24 -2.62 0.23 -9.11
N LEU A 25 -2.19 1.49 -9.31
CA LEU A 25 -2.20 2.11 -10.63
C LEU A 25 -1.33 1.35 -11.62
N LEU A 26 -0.13 0.92 -11.20
CA LEU A 26 0.73 0.07 -12.03
C LEU A 26 0.05 -1.26 -12.37
N GLY A 27 -0.58 -1.92 -11.40
CA GLY A 27 -1.35 -3.16 -11.61
C GLY A 27 -2.48 -2.97 -12.63
N MET A 28 -3.22 -1.86 -12.54
CA MET A 28 -4.28 -1.51 -13.49
C MET A 28 -3.72 -1.32 -14.90
N VAL A 29 -2.64 -0.54 -15.06
CA VAL A 29 -1.98 -0.30 -16.36
C VAL A 29 -1.45 -1.59 -16.95
N HIS A 30 -0.76 -2.41 -16.15
CA HIS A 30 -0.24 -3.69 -16.61
C HIS A 30 -1.36 -4.66 -16.99
N SER A 31 -2.49 -4.65 -16.29
CA SER A 31 -3.64 -5.49 -16.61
C SER A 31 -4.28 -5.11 -17.96
N VAL A 32 -4.39 -3.82 -18.24
CA VAL A 32 -4.92 -3.33 -19.52
C VAL A 32 -3.97 -3.67 -20.67
N ASN A 33 -2.66 -3.47 -20.47
CA ASN A 33 -1.65 -3.62 -21.54
C ASN A 33 -1.21 -5.08 -21.75
N TYR A 34 -1.03 -5.86 -20.68
CA TYR A 34 -0.42 -7.19 -20.76
C TYR A 34 -1.36 -8.33 -20.31
N GLY A 35 -2.53 -7.98 -19.77
CA GLY A 35 -3.52 -8.92 -19.28
C GLY A 35 -3.26 -9.41 -17.85
N LEU A 36 -4.32 -9.95 -17.23
CA LEU A 36 -4.33 -10.34 -15.81
C LEU A 36 -3.26 -11.37 -15.44
N ARG A 37 -3.02 -12.37 -16.30
CA ARG A 37 -2.00 -13.40 -16.02
C ARG A 37 -0.61 -12.82 -15.88
N LYS A 38 -0.25 -11.84 -16.69
CA LYS A 38 1.04 -11.16 -16.58
C LYS A 38 1.09 -10.19 -15.39
N THR A 39 -0.03 -9.57 -15.04
CA THR A 39 -0.14 -8.68 -13.89
C THR A 39 0.10 -9.41 -12.55
N LEU A 40 -0.12 -10.71 -12.48
CA LEU A 40 0.28 -11.53 -11.33
C LEU A 40 1.74 -11.32 -10.94
N PHE A 41 2.64 -11.22 -11.92
CA PHE A 41 4.07 -11.00 -11.64
C PHE A 41 4.33 -9.60 -11.08
N THR A 42 3.57 -8.59 -11.52
CA THR A 42 3.62 -7.25 -10.94
C THR A 42 3.16 -7.27 -9.48
N ALA A 43 2.02 -7.92 -9.19
CA ALA A 43 1.52 -8.07 -7.83
C ALA A 43 2.48 -8.85 -6.92
N LEU A 44 3.10 -9.93 -7.44
CA LEU A 44 4.11 -10.67 -6.70
C LEU A 44 5.37 -9.83 -6.39
N GLY A 45 5.79 -8.99 -7.32
CA GLY A 45 6.88 -8.03 -7.07
C GLY A 45 6.51 -7.03 -5.98
N ASP A 46 5.31 -6.48 -6.05
CA ASP A 46 4.78 -5.51 -5.10
C ASP A 46 4.75 -6.07 -3.66
N ILE A 47 4.10 -7.22 -3.46
CA ILE A 47 4.02 -7.84 -2.13
C ILE A 47 5.39 -8.28 -1.60
N SER A 48 6.34 -8.64 -2.47
CA SER A 48 7.71 -8.98 -2.06
C SER A 48 8.43 -7.77 -1.47
N ALA A 49 8.31 -6.60 -2.10
CA ALA A 49 8.88 -5.35 -1.57
C ALA A 49 8.21 -4.96 -0.25
N ASN A 50 6.89 -5.01 -0.18
CA ASN A 50 6.13 -4.71 1.03
C ASN A 50 6.47 -5.66 2.18
N PHE A 51 6.67 -6.96 1.89
CA PHE A 51 7.12 -7.93 2.87
C PHE A 51 8.49 -7.58 3.44
N ILE A 52 9.46 -7.23 2.59
CA ILE A 52 10.78 -6.79 3.03
C ILE A 52 10.68 -5.54 3.90
N GLN A 53 9.86 -4.56 3.51
CA GLN A 53 9.63 -3.35 4.31
C GLN A 53 9.06 -3.69 5.69
N MET A 54 8.06 -4.57 5.78
CA MET A 54 7.50 -5.04 7.07
C MET A 54 8.57 -5.68 7.96
N VAL A 55 9.40 -6.56 7.39
CA VAL A 55 10.48 -7.23 8.15
C VAL A 55 11.52 -6.21 8.63
N LEU A 56 11.96 -5.30 7.77
CA LEU A 56 12.94 -4.26 8.14
C LEU A 56 12.39 -3.36 9.26
N VAL A 57 11.12 -2.98 9.17
CA VAL A 57 10.48 -2.17 10.22
C VAL A 57 10.34 -2.95 11.52
N ALA A 58 9.91 -4.19 11.47
CA ALA A 58 9.73 -4.99 12.68
C ALA A 58 11.05 -5.27 13.41
N VAL A 59 12.13 -5.54 12.67
CA VAL A 59 13.46 -5.81 13.25
C VAL A 59 14.19 -4.53 13.67
N GLY A 60 14.11 -3.48 12.86
CA GLY A 60 14.86 -2.25 13.07
C GLY A 60 14.13 -1.20 13.91
N LEU A 61 12.90 -0.88 13.53
CA LEU A 61 12.10 0.16 14.18
C LEU A 61 11.43 -0.32 15.47
N GLY A 62 11.10 -1.61 15.58
CA GLY A 62 10.51 -2.16 16.80
C GLY A 62 11.37 -1.89 18.04
N VAL A 63 12.69 -1.99 17.92
CA VAL A 63 13.64 -1.72 19.00
C VAL A 63 13.73 -0.21 19.31
N ILE A 64 13.72 0.64 18.28
CA ILE A 64 13.82 2.10 18.46
C ILE A 64 12.53 2.66 19.06
N ILE A 65 11.38 2.24 18.56
CA ILE A 65 10.07 2.70 19.03
C ILE A 65 9.78 2.21 20.44
N ALA A 66 10.18 0.98 20.79
CA ALA A 66 10.01 0.45 22.14
C ALA A 66 10.78 1.26 23.20
N ASN A 67 11.88 1.93 22.83
CA ASN A 67 12.78 2.60 23.75
C ASN A 67 12.74 4.14 23.68
N SER A 68 12.01 4.74 22.72
CA SER A 68 12.01 6.18 22.53
C SER A 68 10.64 6.74 22.13
N GLU A 69 9.97 7.43 23.06
CA GLU A 69 8.73 8.20 22.79
C GLU A 69 8.96 9.25 21.70
N THR A 70 10.10 9.92 21.75
CA THR A 70 10.46 10.95 20.75
C THR A 70 10.58 10.36 19.35
N ALA A 71 11.22 9.19 19.20
CA ALA A 71 11.33 8.52 17.91
C ALA A 71 9.93 8.12 17.37
N PHE A 72 9.06 7.60 18.24
CA PHE A 72 7.67 7.30 17.88
C PHE A 72 6.92 8.53 17.37
N GLN A 73 7.00 9.64 18.09
CA GLN A 73 6.34 10.89 17.72
C GLN A 73 6.85 11.44 16.38
N ILE A 74 8.17 11.43 16.16
CA ILE A 74 8.77 11.87 14.89
C ILE A 74 8.24 11.03 13.72
N ILE A 75 8.25 9.70 13.84
CA ILE A 75 7.78 8.79 12.79
C ILE A 75 6.28 8.99 12.54
N LYS A 76 5.49 9.11 13.61
CA LYS A 76 4.04 9.35 13.52
C LYS A 76 3.74 10.64 12.75
N TRP A 77 4.32 11.76 13.14
CA TRP A 77 4.06 13.05 12.50
C TRP A 77 4.61 13.12 11.07
N PHE A 78 5.74 12.50 10.79
CA PHE A 78 6.23 12.31 9.41
C PHE A 78 5.21 11.54 8.57
N GLY A 79 4.61 10.48 9.13
CA GLY A 79 3.54 9.73 8.50
C GLY A 79 2.30 10.58 8.21
N VAL A 80 1.83 11.34 9.19
CA VAL A 80 0.66 12.25 9.05
C VAL A 80 0.88 13.24 7.91
N VAL A 81 2.00 13.96 7.93
CA VAL A 81 2.32 14.96 6.90
C VAL A 81 2.40 14.33 5.51
N THR A 82 3.04 13.16 5.41
CA THR A 82 3.18 12.45 4.13
C THR A 82 1.83 11.97 3.60
N LEU A 83 0.95 11.42 4.43
CA LEU A 83 -0.39 10.99 4.00
C LEU A 83 -1.25 12.17 3.54
N ILE A 84 -1.18 13.32 4.23
CA ILE A 84 -1.85 14.55 3.80
C ILE A 84 -1.31 15.00 2.43
N TYR A 85 0.01 15.07 2.28
CA TYR A 85 0.66 15.45 1.01
C TYR A 85 0.23 14.53 -0.13
N LEU A 86 0.27 13.21 0.08
CA LEU A 86 -0.13 12.24 -0.93
C LEU A 86 -1.62 12.32 -1.25
N GLY A 87 -2.47 12.53 -0.24
CA GLY A 87 -3.91 12.73 -0.42
C GLY A 87 -4.20 13.94 -1.29
N ILE A 88 -3.59 15.09 -0.99
CA ILE A 88 -3.72 16.31 -1.79
C ILE A 88 -3.18 16.10 -3.21
N LYS A 89 -1.98 15.54 -3.35
CA LYS A 89 -1.37 15.24 -4.65
C LYS A 89 -2.26 14.34 -5.50
N MET A 90 -2.90 13.33 -4.90
CA MET A 90 -3.80 12.43 -5.59
C MET A 90 -5.08 13.12 -6.04
N ILE A 91 -5.68 14.00 -5.21
CA ILE A 91 -6.86 14.79 -5.56
C ILE A 91 -6.56 15.71 -6.76
N LEU A 92 -5.36 16.30 -6.78
CA LEU A 92 -4.92 17.23 -7.82
C LEU A 92 -4.32 16.55 -9.07
N SER A 93 -4.12 15.22 -9.03
CA SER A 93 -3.51 14.49 -10.15
C SER A 93 -4.47 14.35 -11.34
N LYS A 94 -3.87 14.29 -12.54
CA LYS A 94 -4.63 14.02 -13.77
C LYS A 94 -5.32 12.65 -13.70
N PRO A 95 -6.45 12.48 -14.38
CA PRO A 95 -7.15 11.19 -14.46
C PRO A 95 -6.25 10.09 -15.04
N ILE A 96 -6.46 8.85 -14.59
CA ILE A 96 -5.77 7.63 -15.08
C ILE A 96 -5.95 7.45 -16.61
N ALA A 97 -6.96 8.12 -17.18
CA ALA A 97 -7.29 8.10 -18.62
C ALA A 97 -6.15 8.55 -19.54
N ASP A 98 -5.25 9.42 -19.05
CA ASP A 98 -4.16 10.02 -19.84
C ASP A 98 -2.89 9.15 -19.84
N ILE A 99 -2.95 7.93 -19.27
CA ILE A 99 -1.85 7.00 -19.41
C ILE A 99 -1.96 6.35 -20.78
N GLU A 100 -1.11 6.81 -21.70
CA GLU A 100 -1.01 6.25 -23.05
C GLU A 100 -0.78 4.74 -22.97
N THR A 101 -1.70 3.99 -23.55
CA THR A 101 -1.52 2.56 -23.81
C THR A 101 -0.53 2.44 -24.97
N THR A 102 0.76 2.37 -24.67
CA THR A 102 1.76 1.98 -25.66
C THR A 102 1.46 0.55 -26.13
N GLU A 103 1.63 0.35 -27.44
CA GLU A 103 1.40 -0.91 -28.14
C GLU A 103 1.97 -2.12 -27.39
N THR A 104 1.37 -3.29 -27.60
CA THR A 104 1.63 -4.61 -26.99
C THR A 104 3.13 -4.98 -26.95
N ASP A 105 3.88 -4.29 -26.11
CA ASP A 105 5.23 -4.67 -25.75
C ASP A 105 5.14 -5.99 -24.94
N GLN A 106 5.70 -7.07 -25.47
CA GLN A 106 5.72 -8.37 -24.80
C GLN A 106 6.71 -8.36 -23.64
N ARG A 107 6.46 -7.57 -22.62
CA ARG A 107 7.33 -7.53 -21.44
C ARG A 107 7.41 -8.89 -20.77
N SER A 108 8.64 -9.27 -20.41
CA SER A 108 8.89 -10.53 -19.71
C SER A 108 8.27 -10.51 -18.30
N ASN A 109 7.93 -11.68 -17.78
CA ASN A 109 7.40 -11.82 -16.41
C ASN A 109 8.37 -11.23 -15.38
N ARG A 110 9.69 -11.38 -15.61
CA ARG A 110 10.74 -10.83 -14.77
C ARG A 110 10.70 -9.28 -14.75
N THR A 111 10.53 -8.66 -15.90
CA THR A 111 10.42 -7.20 -16.01
C THR A 111 9.20 -6.68 -15.26
N LEU A 112 8.05 -7.37 -15.35
CA LEU A 112 6.82 -7.01 -14.64
C LEU A 112 6.96 -7.17 -13.12
N PHE A 113 7.62 -8.25 -12.67
CA PHE A 113 7.93 -8.46 -11.26
C PHE A 113 8.80 -7.31 -10.71
N PHE A 114 9.92 -7.01 -11.37
CA PHE A 114 10.79 -5.93 -10.92
C PHE A 114 10.13 -4.55 -11.01
N SER A 115 9.25 -4.31 -11.98
CA SER A 115 8.46 -3.06 -12.03
C SER A 115 7.55 -2.93 -10.81
N GLY A 116 6.83 -4.00 -10.43
CA GLY A 116 6.02 -4.03 -9.21
C GLY A 116 6.85 -3.81 -7.96
N PHE A 117 7.96 -4.55 -7.85
CA PHE A 117 8.89 -4.46 -6.73
C PHE A 117 9.44 -3.03 -6.55
N MET A 118 9.96 -2.42 -7.61
CA MET A 118 10.55 -1.07 -7.53
C MET A 118 9.53 0.01 -7.22
N VAL A 119 8.32 -0.09 -7.78
CA VAL A 119 7.24 0.85 -7.48
C VAL A 119 6.78 0.73 -6.03
N ALA A 120 6.64 -0.49 -5.49
CA ALA A 120 6.27 -0.72 -4.10
C ALA A 120 7.39 -0.29 -3.14
N ALA A 121 8.65 -0.64 -3.43
CA ALA A 121 9.81 -0.25 -2.63
C ALA A 121 9.96 1.27 -2.50
N GLY A 122 9.66 2.01 -3.57
CA GLY A 122 9.65 3.47 -3.59
C GLY A 122 8.29 4.11 -3.26
N ASN A 123 7.28 3.33 -2.92
CA ASN A 123 5.93 3.83 -2.67
C ASN A 123 5.84 4.56 -1.33
N PRO A 124 5.74 5.90 -1.30
CA PRO A 124 5.74 6.64 -0.05
C PRO A 124 4.53 6.29 0.84
N LYS A 125 3.41 5.90 0.26
CA LYS A 125 2.24 5.42 1.01
C LYS A 125 2.57 4.14 1.81
N ALA A 126 3.24 3.17 1.17
CA ALA A 126 3.64 1.92 1.81
C ALA A 126 4.73 2.17 2.88
N ILE A 127 5.74 2.97 2.56
CA ILE A 127 6.81 3.33 3.49
C ILE A 127 6.24 3.95 4.76
N VAL A 128 5.34 4.93 4.63
CA VAL A 128 4.69 5.59 5.78
C VAL A 128 3.84 4.61 6.57
N PHE A 129 3.04 3.80 5.89
CA PHE A 129 2.20 2.81 6.56
C PHE A 129 3.04 1.82 7.37
N PHE A 130 4.04 1.22 6.77
CA PHE A 130 4.86 0.24 7.46
C PHE A 130 5.72 0.87 8.55
N SER A 131 6.22 2.09 8.38
CA SER A 131 7.04 2.74 9.42
C SER A 131 6.23 3.34 10.56
N ALA A 132 5.03 3.85 10.32
CA ALA A 132 4.25 4.57 11.31
C ALA A 132 3.05 3.77 11.88
N PHE A 133 2.36 3.00 11.05
CA PHE A 133 1.17 2.22 11.46
C PHE A 133 1.49 0.80 11.91
N PHE A 134 2.29 0.09 11.14
CA PHE A 134 2.56 -1.33 11.38
C PHE A 134 3.10 -1.62 12.80
N PRO A 135 4.05 -0.81 13.34
CA PRO A 135 4.54 -1.04 14.70
C PRO A 135 3.50 -0.91 15.80
N GLN A 136 2.40 -0.17 15.56
CA GLN A 136 1.36 0.04 16.57
C GLN A 136 0.56 -1.24 16.88
N PHE A 137 0.64 -2.24 16.01
CA PHE A 137 -0.02 -3.54 16.18
C PHE A 137 0.91 -4.59 16.78
N ILE A 138 2.19 -4.26 16.99
CA ILE A 138 3.17 -5.15 17.61
C ILE A 138 3.16 -4.93 19.11
N ASN A 139 2.86 -6.00 19.87
CA ASN A 139 2.99 -5.98 21.31
C ASN A 139 4.46 -6.24 21.70
N PRO A 140 5.17 -5.26 22.28
CA PRO A 140 6.58 -5.42 22.64
C PRO A 140 6.82 -6.40 23.79
N SER A 141 5.77 -6.74 24.56
CA SER A 141 5.85 -7.71 25.66
C SER A 141 5.73 -9.17 25.19
N GLU A 142 5.39 -9.40 23.92
CA GLU A 142 5.27 -10.74 23.34
C GLU A 142 6.37 -10.99 22.31
N ALA A 143 6.68 -12.26 22.04
CA ALA A 143 7.64 -12.64 21.02
C ALA A 143 7.24 -12.06 19.64
N LEU A 144 8.19 -11.41 18.95
CA LEU A 144 7.96 -10.75 17.67
C LEU A 144 7.58 -11.73 16.55
N LEU A 145 8.28 -12.86 16.46
CA LEU A 145 8.12 -13.80 15.36
C LEU A 145 6.69 -14.33 15.17
N PRO A 146 5.97 -14.79 16.22
CA PRO A 146 4.58 -15.22 16.06
C PRO A 146 3.65 -14.10 15.58
N GLN A 147 3.89 -12.85 15.98
CA GLN A 147 3.11 -11.71 15.52
C GLN A 147 3.36 -11.44 14.03
N MET A 148 4.62 -11.48 13.60
CA MET A 148 5.00 -11.31 12.19
C MET A 148 4.43 -12.41 11.30
N LEU A 149 4.43 -13.66 11.78
CA LEU A 149 3.84 -14.80 11.05
C LEU A 149 2.33 -14.67 10.81
N ILE A 150 1.65 -13.83 11.57
CA ILE A 150 0.23 -13.52 11.38
C ILE A 150 0.08 -12.25 10.52
N MET A 151 0.77 -11.17 10.88
CA MET A 151 0.59 -9.86 10.26
C MET A 151 1.08 -9.81 8.82
N CYS A 152 2.28 -10.35 8.53
CA CYS A 152 2.85 -10.28 7.18
C CYS A 152 2.03 -11.05 6.14
N PRO A 153 1.61 -12.31 6.37
CA PRO A 153 0.73 -13.01 5.43
C PRO A 153 -0.64 -12.35 5.30
N THR A 154 -1.20 -11.83 6.39
CA THR A 154 -2.48 -11.09 6.36
C THR A 154 -2.37 -9.89 5.45
N MET A 155 -1.35 -9.06 5.63
CA MET A 155 -1.12 -7.88 4.80
C MET A 155 -0.85 -8.24 3.35
N ALA A 156 0.01 -9.24 3.09
CA ALA A 156 0.34 -9.70 1.75
C ALA A 156 -0.91 -10.21 1.00
N LEU A 157 -1.81 -10.93 1.70
CA LEU A 157 -3.06 -11.42 1.11
C LEU A 157 -4.01 -10.27 0.76
N LEU A 158 -4.17 -9.31 1.66
CA LEU A 158 -5.03 -8.13 1.45
C LEU A 158 -4.51 -7.30 0.27
N ASP A 159 -3.22 -7.00 0.26
CA ASP A 159 -2.58 -6.18 -0.77
C ASP A 159 -2.65 -6.86 -2.14
N PHE A 160 -2.25 -8.14 -2.22
CA PHE A 160 -2.38 -8.94 -3.45
C PHE A 160 -3.82 -8.96 -3.97
N THR A 161 -4.78 -9.21 -3.09
CA THR A 161 -6.20 -9.28 -3.46
C THR A 161 -6.68 -7.96 -4.01
N MET A 162 -6.32 -6.84 -3.38
CA MET A 162 -6.70 -5.51 -3.85
C MET A 162 -6.04 -5.14 -5.16
N VAL A 163 -4.74 -5.36 -5.32
CA VAL A 163 -4.04 -5.13 -6.60
C VAL A 163 -4.70 -5.92 -7.73
N MET A 164 -5.01 -7.20 -7.50
CA MET A 164 -5.63 -8.04 -8.52
C MET A 164 -7.10 -7.68 -8.79
N LEU A 165 -7.84 -7.26 -7.76
CA LEU A 165 -9.23 -6.79 -7.92
C LEU A 165 -9.28 -5.52 -8.76
N TYR A 166 -8.42 -4.55 -8.48
CA TYR A 166 -8.30 -3.32 -9.27
C TYR A 166 -7.83 -3.63 -10.70
N ALA A 167 -6.87 -4.53 -10.86
CA ALA A 167 -6.40 -4.97 -12.17
C ALA A 167 -7.51 -5.63 -13.00
N TYR A 168 -8.33 -6.48 -12.37
CA TYR A 168 -9.49 -7.12 -13.00
C TYR A 168 -10.55 -6.10 -13.42
N THR A 169 -10.93 -5.20 -12.52
CA THR A 169 -11.93 -4.16 -12.79
C THR A 169 -11.43 -3.18 -13.86
N ALA A 170 -10.15 -2.81 -13.83
CA ALA A 170 -9.56 -1.96 -14.85
C ALA A 170 -9.60 -2.58 -16.24
N LYS A 171 -9.28 -3.87 -16.35
CA LYS A 171 -9.36 -4.59 -17.64
C LYS A 171 -10.80 -4.67 -18.16
N LYS A 172 -11.76 -4.95 -17.28
CA LYS A 172 -13.17 -5.09 -17.64
C LYS A 172 -13.83 -3.75 -17.99
N ALA A 173 -13.42 -2.69 -17.31
CA ALA A 173 -14.02 -1.36 -17.41
C ALA A 173 -13.08 -0.33 -18.08
N ALA A 174 -12.12 -0.77 -18.87
CA ALA A 174 -11.10 0.10 -19.48
C ALA A 174 -11.70 1.32 -20.21
N HIS A 175 -12.84 1.15 -20.87
CA HIS A 175 -13.57 2.22 -21.54
C HIS A 175 -14.23 3.20 -20.54
N THR A 176 -14.77 2.70 -19.42
CA THR A 176 -15.49 3.49 -18.41
C THR A 176 -14.54 4.21 -17.45
N ILE A 177 -13.40 3.60 -17.13
CA ILE A 177 -12.36 4.21 -16.26
C ILE A 177 -11.75 5.44 -16.92
N LYS A 178 -11.60 5.44 -18.24
CA LYS A 178 -11.18 6.63 -18.99
C LYS A 178 -12.09 7.84 -18.72
N ALA A 179 -13.41 7.62 -18.54
CA ALA A 179 -14.37 8.70 -18.30
C ALA A 179 -14.45 9.19 -16.83
N LYS A 180 -14.08 8.36 -15.83
CA LYS A 180 -14.32 8.63 -14.40
C LYS A 180 -13.06 8.66 -13.52
N GLY A 181 -11.87 8.73 -14.12
CA GLY A 181 -10.60 8.67 -13.39
C GLY A 181 -10.43 9.77 -12.31
N HIS A 182 -11.00 10.96 -12.52
CA HIS A 182 -10.99 12.05 -11.55
C HIS A 182 -11.75 11.72 -10.26
N ILE A 183 -12.82 10.92 -10.35
CA ILE A 183 -13.63 10.49 -9.19
C ILE A 183 -12.76 9.58 -8.31
N ILE A 184 -12.07 8.61 -8.91
CA ILE A 184 -11.19 7.67 -8.20
C ILE A 184 -10.10 8.41 -7.44
N ASN A 185 -9.45 9.38 -8.09
CA ASN A 185 -8.40 10.18 -7.48
C ASN A 185 -8.93 11.02 -6.30
N ARG A 186 -10.12 11.61 -6.44
CA ARG A 186 -10.73 12.44 -5.40
C ARG A 186 -11.11 11.64 -4.15
N TYR A 187 -11.75 10.50 -4.32
CA TYR A 187 -12.11 9.63 -3.18
C TYR A 187 -10.89 8.98 -2.54
N GLY A 188 -9.93 8.50 -3.35
CA GLY A 188 -8.70 7.91 -2.85
C GLY A 188 -7.84 8.91 -2.07
N GLY A 189 -7.70 10.14 -2.57
CA GLY A 189 -7.01 11.20 -1.86
C GLY A 189 -7.70 11.60 -0.57
N GLY A 190 -9.04 11.67 -0.57
CA GLY A 190 -9.84 11.91 0.64
C GLY A 190 -9.62 10.84 1.70
N ALA A 191 -9.59 9.56 1.31
CA ALA A 191 -9.33 8.45 2.23
C ALA A 191 -7.92 8.52 2.86
N LEU A 192 -6.89 8.93 2.10
CA LEU A 192 -5.54 9.14 2.66
C LEU A 192 -5.52 10.27 3.71
N ILE A 193 -6.23 11.38 3.46
CA ILE A 193 -6.34 12.49 4.42
C ILE A 193 -7.09 12.03 5.67
N THR A 194 -8.17 11.25 5.53
CA THR A 194 -8.89 10.68 6.67
C THR A 194 -8.00 9.75 7.49
N ALA A 195 -7.22 8.89 6.82
CA ALA A 195 -6.27 7.99 7.47
C ALA A 195 -5.18 8.76 8.23
N SER A 196 -4.73 9.93 7.72
CA SER A 196 -3.77 10.78 8.42
C SER A 196 -4.35 11.35 9.73
N GLY A 197 -5.63 11.72 9.74
CA GLY A 197 -6.34 12.14 10.96
C GLY A 197 -6.40 11.03 12.00
N PHE A 198 -6.69 9.80 11.58
CA PHE A 198 -6.67 8.65 12.48
C PHE A 198 -5.27 8.38 13.05
N LEU A 199 -4.22 8.46 12.21
CA LEU A 199 -2.84 8.33 12.68
C LEU A 199 -2.45 9.42 13.68
N ALA A 200 -2.88 10.67 13.47
CA ALA A 200 -2.58 11.80 14.36
C ALA A 200 -3.14 11.58 15.78
N THR A 201 -4.31 10.93 15.90
CA THR A 201 -4.96 10.64 17.20
C THR A 201 -4.43 9.39 17.88
N SER A 202 -3.61 8.58 17.20
CA SER A 202 -3.02 7.36 17.77
C SER A 202 -2.07 7.70 18.92
N GLN A 203 -2.26 7.00 20.04
CA GLN A 203 -1.41 7.07 21.24
C GLN A 203 -0.57 5.78 21.32
N ARG A 204 0.55 5.88 22.01
CA ARG A 204 1.43 4.73 22.28
C ARG A 204 0.86 3.84 23.36
#